data_f441307dd22f10225371bd6ebd53d514
#
_entry.id   f441307dd22f10225371bd6ebd53d514
#
_cell.length_a   1.000
_cell.length_b   1.000
_cell.length_c   1.000
_cell.angle_alpha   90.00
_cell.angle_beta   90.00
_cell.angle_gamma   90.00
#
_symmetry.space_group_name_H-M   'P 1'
#
loop_
_entity.id
_entity.type
_entity.pdbx_description
1 polymer ?
#
loop_
_entity_poly.entity_id
_entity_poly.type
_entity_poly.pdbx_seq_one_letter_code
_entity_poly.pdbx_strand_id
1 'polypeptide(L)'
;MTPQTVTITQGVIKVVLKSDAKSLDEVVVTAMGISREKKALGYAVQDVKSDQLTRAANTDLAGALQGKVSGVDIAPSSGMPGASSKITIRGSRSFTGDNTPLYVIDGMPISSAADVTTTDNANGAAYGTDYANRSVDIDPNDIESINILKGQAASALYGMRASNGVIVITTKSGKGVAKGKPTITFRSNLSFDVVSTLPELQNEFGQGSGGSYDPYSGHSWGPKIADLANDPTYGGNTDNAFTQKMGKRQGQYYVPQRAEAGLDPWATPKAYNNMKDFFDTGITWSNNVNVSQNLDKGNYSFSLGNSHQEGIIPTTGMDRYNAKMSAEVQLSPNWSTGFNGNFVTSKIKKQSTANSGVTATIYNAPVSYNMKGIPSHVEGDPYEQNTYRQAWIDDAYWAVDNNLFTERSQRFFGNAFVKFTTKFGTDNHKLDVKYQLGDDAYTTNYSEIYGYGSTMADTGDAIEYHYSINELNSLLTASYRWDINKDWVFDALIGNELVEKRTQYAFSEGMNFNFPGWNHINNASIYQSSKSYNKKRTVGNFANLSLAWKNMVYLNGTIRNDVVSNMPRDNRSFTYPSVSLGFVFTELEPLKNNILTFGKLRASYAEVGMAG
;
A
#
# COMPACT_ATOMS: atom_id res chain seq x y z
N MET A 1 1.49 -1.72 33.58
CA MET A 1 1.59 -2.04 35.01
C MET A 1 2.71 -1.19 35.60
N THR A 2 2.48 -0.56 36.74
CA THR A 2 3.50 0.26 37.41
C THR A 2 4.62 -0.63 37.93
N PRO A 3 5.90 -0.40 37.64
CA PRO A 3 7.00 -1.19 38.18
C PRO A 3 7.04 -1.03 39.70
N GLN A 4 7.21 -2.15 40.41
CA GLN A 4 7.36 -2.19 41.87
C GLN A 4 8.69 -2.84 42.22
N THR A 5 9.43 -2.20 43.10
CA THR A 5 10.64 -2.80 43.71
C THR A 5 10.24 -3.46 45.01
N VAL A 6 10.45 -4.76 45.11
CA VAL A 6 10.15 -5.55 46.31
C VAL A 6 11.46 -6.09 46.89
N THR A 7 11.75 -5.75 48.15
CA THR A 7 12.93 -6.31 48.85
C THR A 7 12.68 -7.79 49.18
N ILE A 8 13.58 -8.64 48.77
CA ILE A 8 13.49 -10.09 49.02
C ILE A 8 13.81 -10.33 50.50
N THR A 9 12.81 -10.72 51.28
CA THR A 9 12.95 -11.26 52.62
C THR A 9 12.60 -12.75 52.58
N GLN A 10 13.14 -13.56 53.51
CA GLN A 10 12.89 -15.02 53.51
C GLN A 10 11.38 -15.34 53.59
N GLY A 11 10.85 -16.09 52.62
CA GLY A 11 9.45 -16.53 52.59
C GLY A 11 8.77 -16.33 51.22
N VAL A 12 7.48 -16.69 51.14
CA VAL A 12 6.66 -16.49 49.92
C VAL A 12 6.33 -15.01 49.78
N ILE A 13 6.81 -14.38 48.71
CA ILE A 13 6.52 -12.98 48.41
C ILE A 13 5.27 -12.92 47.50
N LYS A 14 4.17 -12.35 47.99
CA LYS A 14 2.97 -12.08 47.21
C LYS A 14 3.06 -10.66 46.63
N VAL A 15 3.36 -10.56 45.32
CA VAL A 15 3.37 -9.26 44.62
C VAL A 15 2.02 -9.02 43.96
N VAL A 16 1.31 -7.99 44.39
CA VAL A 16 0.07 -7.53 43.74
C VAL A 16 0.42 -6.39 42.81
N LEU A 17 0.43 -6.66 41.50
CA LEU A 17 0.65 -5.64 40.49
C LEU A 17 -0.60 -4.76 40.36
N LYS A 18 -0.44 -3.44 40.56
CA LYS A 18 -1.49 -2.48 40.30
C LYS A 18 -1.56 -2.18 38.82
N SER A 19 -2.77 -2.10 38.28
CA SER A 19 -3.02 -1.62 36.92
C SER A 19 -2.48 -0.18 36.79
N ASP A 20 -1.71 0.08 35.73
CA ASP A 20 -1.28 1.44 35.41
C ASP A 20 -2.45 2.17 34.75
N ALA A 21 -3.15 2.99 35.51
CA ALA A 21 -4.29 3.79 35.05
C ALA A 21 -3.91 4.97 34.14
N LYS A 22 -2.61 5.15 33.83
CA LYS A 22 -2.11 6.25 32.97
C LYS A 22 -2.52 6.17 31.50
N SER A 23 -3.22 5.12 31.04
CA SER A 23 -3.68 5.03 29.65
C SER A 23 -4.77 6.07 29.25
N LEU A 24 -5.27 6.83 30.21
CA LEU A 24 -6.31 7.84 29.97
C LEU A 24 -5.77 9.20 29.48
N ASP A 25 -4.49 9.48 29.70
CA ASP A 25 -3.82 10.71 29.26
C ASP A 25 -3.04 10.52 27.95
N GLU A 26 -3.44 9.57 27.14
CA GLU A 26 -2.80 9.28 25.86
C GLU A 26 -2.94 10.48 24.92
N VAL A 27 -1.79 11.08 24.57
CA VAL A 27 -1.71 12.19 23.62
C VAL A 27 -1.59 11.62 22.23
N VAL A 28 -2.47 12.02 21.34
CA VAL A 28 -2.46 11.64 19.93
C VAL A 28 -2.16 12.85 19.05
N VAL A 29 -1.41 12.62 17.98
CA VAL A 29 -1.22 13.64 16.95
C VAL A 29 -2.49 13.70 16.11
N THR A 30 -3.10 14.86 16.05
CA THR A 30 -4.32 15.14 15.30
C THR A 30 -4.02 15.91 14.01
N ALA A 31 -5.02 16.55 13.44
CA ALA A 31 -4.85 17.36 12.24
C ALA A 31 -3.78 18.46 12.41
N MET A 32 -3.05 18.75 11.35
CA MET A 32 -1.97 19.75 11.27
C MET A 32 -0.80 19.49 12.22
N GLY A 33 -0.57 18.22 12.63
CA GLY A 33 0.52 17.87 13.56
C GLY A 33 0.34 18.35 14.99
N ILE A 34 -0.89 18.70 15.39
CA ILE A 34 -1.19 19.18 16.75
C ILE A 34 -1.38 17.98 17.66
N SER A 35 -0.66 17.97 18.79
CA SER A 35 -0.85 16.97 19.83
C SER A 35 -2.00 17.34 20.74
N ARG A 36 -2.96 16.43 20.94
CA ARG A 36 -4.10 16.61 21.86
C ARG A 36 -4.34 15.34 22.68
N GLU A 37 -4.87 15.50 23.88
CA GLU A 37 -5.32 14.38 24.69
C GLU A 37 -6.49 13.66 23.98
N LYS A 38 -6.43 12.35 23.88
CA LYS A 38 -7.46 11.52 23.23
C LYS A 38 -8.85 11.74 23.84
N LYS A 39 -8.90 12.00 25.15
CA LYS A 39 -10.16 12.33 25.85
C LYS A 39 -10.79 13.65 25.40
N ALA A 40 -9.99 14.61 24.92
CA ALA A 40 -10.48 15.92 24.47
C ALA A 40 -11.12 15.89 23.06
N LEU A 41 -10.89 14.83 22.27
CA LEU A 41 -11.35 14.80 20.89
C LEU A 41 -12.85 14.46 20.78
N GLY A 42 -13.63 15.30 20.11
CA GLY A 42 -15.06 15.09 19.84
C GLY A 42 -15.34 14.02 18.75
N TYR A 43 -14.31 13.40 18.18
CA TYR A 43 -14.39 12.40 17.11
C TYR A 43 -13.56 11.15 17.43
N ALA A 44 -13.76 10.08 16.64
CA ALA A 44 -13.04 8.83 16.86
C ALA A 44 -11.64 8.87 16.21
N VAL A 45 -10.63 8.64 17.03
CA VAL A 45 -9.24 8.41 16.61
C VAL A 45 -8.79 7.06 17.13
N GLN A 46 -8.10 6.32 16.29
CA GLN A 46 -7.42 5.09 16.69
C GLN A 46 -5.94 5.23 16.39
N ASP A 47 -5.12 4.92 17.37
CA ASP A 47 -3.68 4.92 17.26
C ASP A 47 -3.15 3.49 17.11
N VAL A 48 -2.06 3.35 16.35
CA VAL A 48 -1.29 2.12 16.18
C VAL A 48 0.17 2.46 16.43
N LYS A 49 0.81 1.78 17.36
CA LYS A 49 2.21 2.03 17.73
C LYS A 49 3.19 1.20 16.89
N SER A 50 4.44 1.65 16.84
CA SER A 50 5.52 1.03 16.09
C SER A 50 5.67 -0.48 16.31
N ASP A 51 5.57 -0.94 17.56
CA ASP A 51 5.70 -2.36 17.92
C ASP A 51 4.59 -3.23 17.33
N GLN A 52 3.39 -2.67 17.17
CA GLN A 52 2.27 -3.35 16.53
C GLN A 52 2.45 -3.44 15.00
N LEU A 53 3.05 -2.41 14.38
CA LEU A 53 3.28 -2.37 12.93
C LEU A 53 4.37 -3.36 12.51
N THR A 54 5.44 -3.45 13.29
CA THR A 54 6.64 -4.21 12.92
C THR A 54 6.63 -5.67 13.33
N ARG A 55 5.60 -6.15 14.07
CA ARG A 55 5.50 -7.54 14.54
C ARG A 55 5.40 -8.57 13.41
N ALA A 56 4.63 -8.27 12.39
CA ALA A 56 4.40 -9.19 11.27
C ALA A 56 5.44 -9.01 10.14
N ALA A 57 6.41 -8.11 10.34
CA ALA A 57 7.49 -7.83 9.39
C ALA A 57 7.03 -7.52 7.95
N ASN A 58 5.83 -6.97 7.80
CA ASN A 58 5.32 -6.53 6.50
C ASN A 58 6.24 -5.45 5.91
N THR A 59 6.50 -5.55 4.63
CA THR A 59 7.38 -4.63 3.90
C THR A 59 6.68 -3.33 3.53
N ASP A 60 5.35 -3.32 3.48
CA ASP A 60 4.53 -2.16 3.15
C ASP A 60 3.62 -1.73 4.31
N LEU A 61 3.20 -0.45 4.28
CA LEU A 61 2.36 0.13 5.31
C LEU A 61 0.95 -0.47 5.33
N ALA A 62 0.38 -0.78 4.17
CA ALA A 62 -0.98 -1.31 4.07
C ALA A 62 -1.08 -2.69 4.72
N GLY A 63 -0.17 -3.60 4.39
CA GLY A 63 -0.07 -4.90 5.03
C GLY A 63 0.21 -4.80 6.52
N ALA A 64 1.06 -3.83 6.95
CA ALA A 64 1.34 -3.60 8.36
C ALA A 64 0.11 -3.15 9.18
N LEU A 65 -0.88 -2.49 8.55
CA LEU A 65 -2.11 -2.01 9.17
C LEU A 65 -3.26 -3.02 9.11
N GLN A 66 -3.19 -4.02 8.24
CA GLN A 66 -4.28 -4.97 8.00
C GLN A 66 -4.72 -5.67 9.28
N GLY A 67 -6.03 -5.68 9.56
CA GLY A 67 -6.61 -6.30 10.74
C GLY A 67 -6.37 -5.58 12.09
N LYS A 68 -5.61 -4.47 12.11
CA LYS A 68 -5.25 -3.76 13.36
C LYS A 68 -6.15 -2.58 13.69
N VAL A 69 -6.94 -2.11 12.72
CA VAL A 69 -7.74 -0.90 12.87
C VAL A 69 -9.21 -1.18 12.58
N SER A 70 -10.07 -0.99 13.56
CA SER A 70 -11.51 -1.18 13.37
C SER A 70 -12.08 -0.20 12.34
N GLY A 71 -12.99 -0.64 11.45
CA GLY A 71 -13.62 0.19 10.42
C GLY A 71 -12.66 0.74 9.36
N VAL A 72 -11.50 0.11 9.21
CA VAL A 72 -10.59 0.28 8.08
C VAL A 72 -10.51 -1.06 7.35
N ASP A 73 -10.86 -1.03 6.09
CA ASP A 73 -10.76 -2.17 5.19
C ASP A 73 -9.52 -1.99 4.31
N ILE A 74 -8.72 -3.05 4.22
CA ILE A 74 -7.47 -3.06 3.44
C ILE A 74 -7.49 -4.30 2.57
N ALA A 75 -7.64 -4.08 1.28
CA ALA A 75 -7.70 -5.12 0.27
C ALA A 75 -6.48 -4.98 -0.67
N PRO A 76 -5.48 -5.85 -0.57
CA PRO A 76 -4.43 -5.94 -1.58
C PRO A 76 -5.02 -6.49 -2.88
N SER A 77 -4.52 -6.01 -4.02
CA SER A 77 -4.99 -6.41 -5.36
C SER A 77 -4.52 -7.82 -5.73
N SER A 78 -3.33 -8.20 -5.26
CA SER A 78 -2.72 -9.51 -5.52
C SER A 78 -1.72 -9.89 -4.42
N GLY A 79 -1.14 -11.10 -4.53
CA GLY A 79 -0.04 -11.55 -3.67
C GLY A 79 1.36 -11.21 -4.20
N MET A 80 1.48 -10.46 -5.30
CA MET A 80 2.78 -10.08 -5.84
C MET A 80 3.47 -9.00 -4.98
N PRO A 81 4.80 -9.00 -4.92
CA PRO A 81 5.55 -7.91 -4.30
C PRO A 81 5.16 -6.54 -4.86
N GLY A 82 4.96 -5.57 -3.98
CA GLY A 82 4.54 -4.23 -4.38
C GLY A 82 3.15 -4.14 -5.02
N ALA A 83 2.27 -5.11 -4.77
CA ALA A 83 0.87 -5.03 -5.18
C ALA A 83 0.20 -3.78 -4.63
N SER A 84 -0.70 -3.17 -5.40
CA SER A 84 -1.50 -2.05 -4.89
C SER A 84 -2.42 -2.53 -3.76
N SER A 85 -2.73 -1.63 -2.84
CA SER A 85 -3.66 -1.91 -1.75
C SER A 85 -4.72 -0.82 -1.70
N LYS A 86 -5.97 -1.22 -1.75
CA LYS A 86 -7.10 -0.32 -1.54
C LYS A 86 -7.39 -0.21 -0.06
N ILE A 87 -7.25 1.01 0.48
CA ILE A 87 -7.60 1.30 1.87
C ILE A 87 -8.86 2.15 1.87
N THR A 88 -9.88 1.70 2.59
CA THR A 88 -11.11 2.46 2.80
C THR A 88 -11.43 2.61 4.28
N ILE A 89 -11.87 3.80 4.68
CA ILE A 89 -12.26 4.11 6.06
C ILE A 89 -13.77 4.27 6.12
N ARG A 90 -14.47 3.35 6.82
CA ARG A 90 -15.93 3.32 6.95
C ARG A 90 -16.67 3.14 5.62
N GLY A 91 -16.05 2.44 4.66
CA GLY A 91 -16.60 2.12 3.35
C GLY A 91 -16.38 3.18 2.27
N SER A 92 -16.71 2.83 1.03
CA SER A 92 -16.62 3.73 -0.13
C SER A 92 -17.74 4.77 -0.11
N ARG A 93 -17.42 5.99 -0.48
CA ARG A 93 -18.36 7.14 -0.48
C ARG A 93 -18.71 7.62 -1.88
N SER A 94 -17.79 7.43 -2.81
CA SER A 94 -17.96 7.81 -4.22
C SER A 94 -18.05 6.57 -5.09
N PHE A 95 -18.94 6.58 -6.04
CA PHE A 95 -19.05 5.53 -7.06
C PHE A 95 -18.01 5.71 -8.17
N THR A 96 -17.69 6.93 -8.52
CA THR A 96 -16.79 7.28 -9.65
C THR A 96 -15.47 7.92 -9.21
N GLY A 97 -15.39 8.44 -7.98
CA GLY A 97 -14.20 9.13 -7.46
C GLY A 97 -13.31 8.25 -6.59
N ASP A 98 -12.16 8.80 -6.25
CA ASP A 98 -11.22 8.16 -5.33
C ASP A 98 -11.85 8.00 -3.92
N ASN A 99 -11.70 6.83 -3.34
CA ASN A 99 -12.17 6.49 -1.99
C ASN A 99 -11.01 6.27 -0.99
N THR A 100 -9.77 6.55 -1.40
CA THR A 100 -8.60 6.37 -0.56
C THR A 100 -8.44 7.51 0.47
N PRO A 101 -7.94 7.22 1.69
CA PRO A 101 -7.68 8.26 2.68
C PRO A 101 -6.45 9.09 2.32
N LEU A 102 -6.40 10.32 2.83
CA LEU A 102 -5.22 11.17 2.75
C LEU A 102 -4.13 10.65 3.69
N TYR A 103 -2.89 10.57 3.19
CA TYR A 103 -1.72 10.30 4.03
C TYR A 103 -1.05 11.62 4.43
N VAL A 104 -0.71 11.72 5.70
CA VAL A 104 0.00 12.88 6.26
C VAL A 104 1.20 12.36 7.05
N ILE A 105 2.41 12.74 6.67
CA ILE A 105 3.64 12.34 7.37
C ILE A 105 4.27 13.57 8.02
N ASP A 106 4.47 13.51 9.33
CA ASP A 106 5.04 14.60 10.15
C ASP A 106 4.39 15.97 9.88
N GLY A 107 3.06 15.94 9.68
CA GLY A 107 2.24 17.14 9.43
C GLY A 107 2.19 17.59 7.96
N MET A 108 2.81 16.87 7.03
CA MET A 108 2.77 17.17 5.60
C MET A 108 1.92 16.13 4.85
N PRO A 109 0.90 16.56 4.08
CA PRO A 109 0.20 15.67 3.14
C PRO A 109 1.13 15.15 2.05
N ILE A 110 1.01 13.89 1.70
CA ILE A 110 1.79 13.25 0.62
C ILE A 110 0.88 12.54 -0.38
N SER A 111 1.41 12.27 -1.57
CA SER A 111 0.76 11.45 -2.59
C SER A 111 0.82 9.98 -2.21
N SER A 112 -0.31 9.26 -2.29
CA SER A 112 -0.41 7.84 -1.92
C SER A 112 -1.04 6.97 -3.01
N ALA A 113 -1.75 7.56 -3.99
CA ALA A 113 -2.37 6.83 -5.09
C ALA A 113 -1.33 6.22 -6.05
N ALA A 114 -1.73 5.20 -6.79
CA ALA A 114 -0.97 4.75 -7.95
C ALA A 114 -0.99 5.83 -9.05
N ASP A 115 0.10 5.97 -9.81
CA ASP A 115 0.18 6.94 -10.91
C ASP A 115 -0.51 6.40 -12.17
N VAL A 116 -0.42 5.09 -12.39
CA VAL A 116 -1.09 4.37 -13.49
C VAL A 116 -2.19 3.50 -12.89
N THR A 117 -3.38 3.57 -13.48
CA THR A 117 -4.49 2.68 -13.13
C THR A 117 -4.78 1.76 -14.31
N THR A 118 -5.16 0.52 -14.03
CA THR A 118 -5.53 -0.47 -15.06
C THR A 118 -6.74 -0.05 -15.89
N THR A 119 -7.42 1.02 -15.50
CA THR A 119 -8.58 1.59 -16.22
C THR A 119 -8.19 2.68 -17.22
N ASP A 120 -6.92 3.09 -17.29
CA ASP A 120 -6.47 4.19 -18.15
C ASP A 120 -6.52 3.85 -19.64
N ASN A 121 -6.64 2.58 -20.01
CA ASN A 121 -6.93 2.13 -21.36
C ASN A 121 -8.24 1.32 -21.41
N ALA A 122 -8.90 1.27 -22.57
CA ALA A 122 -10.16 0.56 -22.75
C ALA A 122 -10.06 -0.96 -22.48
N ASN A 123 -8.87 -1.52 -22.55
CA ASN A 123 -8.58 -2.94 -22.36
C ASN A 123 -7.91 -3.23 -21.00
N GLY A 124 -7.63 -2.22 -20.18
CA GLY A 124 -6.85 -2.36 -18.95
C GLY A 124 -7.38 -3.41 -17.96
N ALA A 125 -8.70 -3.61 -17.90
CA ALA A 125 -9.30 -4.64 -17.07
C ALA A 125 -9.03 -6.08 -17.58
N ALA A 126 -8.77 -6.24 -18.89
CA ALA A 126 -8.51 -7.54 -19.51
C ALA A 126 -7.01 -7.86 -19.59
N TYR A 127 -6.16 -6.86 -19.79
CA TYR A 127 -4.74 -7.05 -20.15
C TYR A 127 -3.76 -6.27 -19.26
N GLY A 128 -4.25 -5.49 -18.29
CA GLY A 128 -3.41 -4.60 -17.50
C GLY A 128 -2.59 -5.28 -16.42
N THR A 129 -1.62 -4.54 -15.92
CA THR A 129 -0.80 -4.88 -14.77
C THR A 129 -1.17 -3.99 -13.59
N ASP A 130 -1.23 -4.57 -12.39
CA ASP A 130 -1.41 -3.81 -11.15
C ASP A 130 -0.10 -3.17 -10.73
N TYR A 131 -0.02 -1.84 -10.73
CA TYR A 131 1.14 -1.08 -10.27
C TYR A 131 0.99 -0.66 -8.81
N ALA A 132 2.13 -0.49 -8.13
CA ALA A 132 2.16 -0.12 -6.72
C ALA A 132 1.52 1.24 -6.47
N ASN A 133 0.72 1.34 -5.42
CA ASN A 133 0.42 2.67 -4.87
C ASN A 133 1.60 3.17 -4.03
N ARG A 134 1.70 4.50 -3.89
CA ARG A 134 2.87 5.13 -3.26
C ARG A 134 2.98 4.90 -1.74
N SER A 135 2.06 4.14 -1.14
CA SER A 135 2.20 3.66 0.25
C SER A 135 3.33 2.64 0.42
N VAL A 136 3.77 1.97 -0.66
CA VAL A 136 4.92 1.06 -0.67
C VAL A 136 6.25 1.78 -0.34
N ASP A 137 6.31 3.11 -0.57
CA ASP A 137 7.49 3.93 -0.29
C ASP A 137 7.67 4.22 1.21
N ILE A 138 6.71 3.87 2.07
CA ILE A 138 6.75 4.14 3.51
C ILE A 138 7.22 2.89 4.24
N ASP A 139 8.42 2.95 4.85
CA ASP A 139 8.93 1.84 5.66
C ASP A 139 8.27 1.82 7.04
N PRO A 140 7.54 0.75 7.41
CA PRO A 140 6.96 0.61 8.76
C PRO A 140 7.98 0.72 9.90
N ASN A 141 9.26 0.39 9.65
CA ASN A 141 10.33 0.48 10.65
C ASN A 141 10.69 1.92 11.02
N ASP A 142 10.41 2.90 10.17
CA ASP A 142 10.68 4.32 10.41
C ASP A 142 9.53 5.03 11.15
N ILE A 143 8.41 4.33 11.37
CA ILE A 143 7.21 4.87 12.00
C ILE A 143 7.28 4.75 13.53
N GLU A 144 6.94 5.83 14.24
CA GLU A 144 6.73 5.85 15.68
C GLU A 144 5.28 5.52 16.04
N SER A 145 4.32 6.16 15.35
CA SER A 145 2.89 5.92 15.55
C SER A 145 2.07 6.32 14.31
N ILE A 146 0.90 5.70 14.18
CA ILE A 146 -0.10 6.05 13.18
C ILE A 146 -1.39 6.39 13.89
N ASN A 147 -1.97 7.55 13.56
CA ASN A 147 -3.27 7.98 14.03
C ASN A 147 -4.26 8.01 12.87
N ILE A 148 -5.36 7.28 12.98
CA ILE A 148 -6.36 7.22 11.93
C ILE A 148 -7.56 8.07 12.31
N LEU A 149 -7.78 9.15 11.52
CA LEU A 149 -8.87 10.08 11.68
C LEU A 149 -10.07 9.58 10.88
N LYS A 150 -11.08 9.05 11.59
CA LYS A 150 -12.23 8.38 10.99
C LYS A 150 -13.44 9.31 10.97
N GLY A 151 -13.67 9.96 9.87
CA GLY A 151 -14.86 10.79 9.68
C GLY A 151 -14.57 12.26 9.42
N GLN A 152 -15.56 12.95 8.91
CA GLN A 152 -15.42 14.30 8.35
C GLN A 152 -15.03 15.35 9.41
N ALA A 153 -15.59 15.26 10.60
CA ALA A 153 -15.23 16.18 11.69
C ALA A 153 -13.74 16.08 12.10
N ALA A 154 -13.15 14.87 11.99
CA ALA A 154 -11.75 14.66 12.28
C ALA A 154 -10.83 15.18 11.17
N SER A 155 -11.31 15.19 9.93
CA SER A 155 -10.55 15.53 8.73
C SER A 155 -10.81 16.95 8.19
N ALA A 156 -11.78 17.67 8.77
CA ALA A 156 -12.20 18.99 8.29
C ALA A 156 -11.05 20.02 8.15
N LEU A 157 -10.02 19.92 8.99
CA LEU A 157 -8.85 20.80 8.91
C LEU A 157 -7.97 20.53 7.67
N TYR A 158 -8.04 19.33 7.06
CA TYR A 158 -7.31 18.99 5.83
C TYR A 158 -8.12 19.26 4.55
N GLY A 159 -9.36 19.73 4.68
CA GLY A 159 -10.23 20.11 3.56
C GLY A 159 -10.68 18.94 2.69
N MET A 160 -10.92 19.23 1.40
CA MET A 160 -11.47 18.28 0.42
C MET A 160 -10.65 16.99 0.29
N ARG A 161 -9.33 17.06 0.39
CA ARG A 161 -8.43 15.90 0.26
C ARG A 161 -8.68 14.84 1.34
N ALA A 162 -9.27 15.24 2.46
CA ALA A 162 -9.51 14.39 3.61
C ALA A 162 -10.95 13.88 3.73
N SER A 163 -11.77 14.02 2.68
CA SER A 163 -13.17 13.57 2.66
C SER A 163 -13.31 12.08 3.01
N ASN A 164 -12.34 11.24 2.64
CA ASN A 164 -12.32 9.80 2.89
C ASN A 164 -11.59 9.40 4.20
N GLY A 165 -11.26 10.39 5.05
CA GLY A 165 -10.48 10.20 6.26
C GLY A 165 -8.98 10.48 6.06
N VAL A 166 -8.22 10.40 7.15
CA VAL A 166 -6.78 10.71 7.15
C VAL A 166 -6.00 9.67 7.92
N ILE A 167 -4.88 9.24 7.37
CA ILE A 167 -3.86 8.42 8.02
C ILE A 167 -2.70 9.35 8.39
N VAL A 168 -2.61 9.73 9.66
CA VAL A 168 -1.55 10.61 10.18
C VAL A 168 -0.42 9.75 10.71
N ILE A 169 0.74 9.85 10.09
CA ILE A 169 1.94 9.09 10.40
C ILE A 169 2.94 10.01 11.10
N THR A 170 3.39 9.61 12.27
CA THR A 170 4.50 10.24 12.97
C THR A 170 5.71 9.34 12.85
N THR A 171 6.82 9.88 12.34
CA THR A 171 8.05 9.12 12.19
C THR A 171 8.95 9.26 13.41
N LYS A 172 9.88 8.32 13.60
CA LYS A 172 10.85 8.33 14.70
C LYS A 172 11.72 9.59 14.65
N SER A 173 11.77 10.35 15.72
CA SER A 173 12.45 11.65 15.78
C SER A 173 13.55 11.76 16.84
N GLY A 174 13.78 10.72 17.62
CA GLY A 174 14.72 10.76 18.75
C GLY A 174 14.15 11.40 20.04
N LYS A 175 12.97 12.02 20.01
CA LYS A 175 12.33 12.58 21.22
C LYS A 175 11.96 11.52 22.25
N GLY A 176 11.62 10.32 21.80
CA GLY A 176 11.18 9.19 22.64
C GLY A 176 12.31 8.42 23.33
N VAL A 177 13.58 8.71 23.05
CA VAL A 177 14.71 8.02 23.66
C VAL A 177 15.26 8.74 24.90
N ALA A 178 15.96 8.00 25.76
CA ALA A 178 16.58 8.56 26.94
C ALA A 178 17.61 9.64 26.60
N LYS A 179 17.68 10.69 27.42
CA LYS A 179 18.64 11.79 27.21
C LYS A 179 20.08 11.31 27.34
N GLY A 180 20.95 11.91 26.56
CA GLY A 180 22.41 11.91 26.71
C GLY A 180 23.14 10.87 25.88
N LYS A 181 22.66 9.62 25.75
CA LYS A 181 23.34 8.59 24.95
C LYS A 181 22.57 8.27 23.65
N PRO A 182 23.28 8.06 22.55
CA PRO A 182 22.62 7.60 21.32
C PRO A 182 22.04 6.18 21.53
N THR A 183 20.86 5.96 21.01
CA THR A 183 20.21 4.65 20.93
C THR A 183 20.38 4.14 19.51
N ILE A 184 21.00 2.98 19.38
CA ILE A 184 21.19 2.30 18.10
C ILE A 184 20.29 1.07 18.09
N THR A 185 19.42 0.99 17.09
CA THR A 185 18.54 -0.16 16.90
C THR A 185 18.85 -0.78 15.55
N PHE A 186 19.16 -2.06 15.55
CA PHE A 186 19.29 -2.87 14.34
C PHE A 186 18.16 -3.89 14.31
N ARG A 187 17.49 -4.01 13.18
CA ARG A 187 16.48 -5.03 12.92
C ARG A 187 16.82 -5.75 11.63
N SER A 188 16.81 -7.07 11.68
CA SER A 188 16.91 -7.93 10.51
C SER A 188 15.76 -8.93 10.57
N ASN A 189 15.09 -9.11 9.46
CA ASN A 189 13.94 -10.00 9.38
C ASN A 189 14.01 -10.82 8.10
N LEU A 190 13.77 -12.12 8.24
CA LEU A 190 13.66 -13.08 7.14
C LEU A 190 12.31 -13.76 7.25
N SER A 191 11.53 -13.77 6.16
CA SER A 191 10.26 -14.48 6.08
C SER A 191 10.15 -15.29 4.79
N PHE A 192 9.33 -16.33 4.84
CA PHE A 192 9.02 -17.20 3.71
C PHE A 192 7.52 -17.19 3.50
N ASP A 193 7.12 -16.95 2.26
CA ASP A 193 5.72 -16.90 1.85
C ASP A 193 5.41 -18.15 1.00
N VAL A 194 4.40 -18.89 1.39
CA VAL A 194 3.94 -20.08 0.66
C VAL A 194 2.44 -19.97 0.40
N VAL A 195 2.00 -20.50 -0.73
CA VAL A 195 0.57 -20.59 -1.04
C VAL A 195 -0.11 -21.48 -0.01
N SER A 196 -1.06 -20.91 0.74
CA SER A 196 -1.76 -21.62 1.82
C SER A 196 -3.07 -22.27 1.38
N THR A 197 -3.83 -21.59 0.51
CA THR A 197 -5.17 -22.02 0.10
C THR A 197 -5.31 -21.86 -1.40
N LEU A 198 -5.64 -22.95 -2.07
CA LEU A 198 -5.96 -22.98 -3.50
C LEU A 198 -7.39 -23.47 -3.68
N PRO A 199 -8.09 -23.07 -4.77
CA PRO A 199 -9.39 -23.64 -5.11
C PRO A 199 -9.31 -25.15 -5.26
N GLU A 200 -10.32 -25.85 -4.78
CA GLU A 200 -10.49 -27.28 -5.05
C GLU A 200 -10.99 -27.44 -6.49
N LEU A 201 -10.20 -28.13 -7.32
CA LEU A 201 -10.58 -28.44 -8.69
C LEU A 201 -11.01 -29.89 -8.78
N GLN A 202 -11.89 -30.21 -9.76
CA GLN A 202 -12.23 -31.57 -10.10
C GLN A 202 -10.98 -32.28 -10.67
N ASN A 203 -10.89 -33.59 -10.50
CA ASN A 203 -9.77 -34.42 -10.96
C ASN A 203 -10.22 -35.71 -11.66
N GLU A 204 -11.49 -35.77 -12.08
CA GLU A 204 -12.09 -36.94 -12.71
C GLU A 204 -12.11 -36.84 -14.23
N PHE A 205 -12.42 -35.63 -14.77
CA PHE A 205 -12.55 -35.40 -16.21
C PHE A 205 -11.31 -34.70 -16.77
N GLY A 206 -10.88 -35.13 -17.94
CA GLY A 206 -9.72 -34.58 -18.64
C GLY A 206 -10.04 -33.37 -19.51
N GLN A 207 -9.01 -32.93 -20.24
CA GLN A 207 -9.08 -31.86 -21.23
C GLN A 207 -10.05 -32.21 -22.36
N GLY A 208 -10.83 -31.21 -22.80
CA GLY A 208 -11.78 -31.38 -23.90
C GLY A 208 -13.17 -30.87 -23.55
N SER A 209 -14.14 -31.20 -24.41
CA SER A 209 -15.53 -30.75 -24.30
C SER A 209 -16.50 -31.84 -24.75
N GLY A 210 -17.70 -31.85 -24.14
CA GLY A 210 -18.75 -32.80 -24.52
C GLY A 210 -18.39 -34.28 -24.37
N GLY A 211 -17.48 -34.62 -23.47
CA GLY A 211 -17.00 -35.98 -23.22
C GLY A 211 -15.92 -36.44 -24.20
N SER A 212 -15.45 -35.59 -25.12
CA SER A 212 -14.39 -35.90 -26.11
C SER A 212 -13.10 -35.19 -25.72
N TYR A 213 -11.98 -35.86 -25.85
CA TYR A 213 -10.66 -35.27 -25.66
C TYR A 213 -10.33 -34.32 -26.80
N ASP A 214 -9.92 -33.12 -26.45
CA ASP A 214 -9.40 -32.11 -27.38
C ASP A 214 -8.13 -31.50 -26.75
N PRO A 215 -6.94 -31.78 -27.33
CA PRO A 215 -5.66 -31.34 -26.76
C PRO A 215 -5.41 -29.83 -26.80
N TYR A 216 -6.25 -29.06 -27.50
CA TYR A 216 -6.15 -27.59 -27.58
C TYR A 216 -7.34 -26.87 -26.91
N SER A 217 -8.13 -27.61 -26.14
CA SER A 217 -9.25 -27.05 -25.38
C SER A 217 -8.80 -26.52 -24.02
N GLY A 218 -9.23 -25.31 -23.66
CA GLY A 218 -9.13 -24.78 -22.29
C GLY A 218 -10.19 -25.35 -21.34
N HIS A 219 -11.01 -26.32 -21.75
CA HIS A 219 -12.09 -26.88 -20.93
C HIS A 219 -11.68 -28.21 -20.31
N SER A 220 -12.19 -28.51 -19.13
CA SER A 220 -12.05 -29.78 -18.40
C SER A 220 -13.35 -30.60 -18.45
N TRP A 221 -13.99 -30.68 -19.62
CA TRP A 221 -15.21 -31.43 -19.91
C TRP A 221 -14.99 -32.51 -20.98
N GLY A 222 -13.77 -33.02 -21.08
CA GLY A 222 -13.41 -34.16 -21.90
C GLY A 222 -13.87 -35.49 -21.27
N PRO A 223 -13.33 -36.64 -21.70
CA PRO A 223 -13.61 -37.95 -21.14
C PRO A 223 -13.05 -38.05 -19.72
N LYS A 224 -13.45 -39.11 -18.99
CA LYS A 224 -12.77 -39.42 -17.73
C LYS A 224 -11.29 -39.60 -17.96
N ILE A 225 -10.44 -39.09 -17.09
CA ILE A 225 -8.99 -39.20 -17.18
C ILE A 225 -8.56 -40.68 -17.34
N ALA A 226 -9.22 -41.59 -16.61
CA ALA A 226 -8.96 -43.02 -16.68
C ALA A 226 -9.22 -43.62 -18.08
N ASP A 227 -10.09 -42.97 -18.87
CA ASP A 227 -10.48 -43.48 -20.21
C ASP A 227 -9.66 -42.87 -21.36
N LEU A 228 -8.78 -41.88 -21.07
CA LEU A 228 -7.97 -41.22 -22.10
C LEU A 228 -7.13 -42.19 -22.94
N ALA A 229 -6.65 -43.29 -22.35
CA ALA A 229 -5.92 -44.31 -23.08
C ALA A 229 -6.78 -45.08 -24.13
N ASN A 230 -8.12 -45.00 -23.98
CA ASN A 230 -9.10 -45.60 -24.89
C ASN A 230 -9.74 -44.57 -25.84
N ASP A 231 -9.24 -43.31 -25.85
CA ASP A 231 -9.73 -42.31 -26.79
C ASP A 231 -9.60 -42.80 -28.25
N PRO A 232 -10.63 -42.66 -29.09
CA PRO A 232 -10.60 -43.18 -30.46
C PRO A 232 -9.54 -42.51 -31.32
N THR A 233 -9.17 -41.26 -31.07
CA THR A 233 -8.20 -40.48 -31.87
C THR A 233 -6.79 -40.50 -31.28
N TYR A 234 -6.69 -40.38 -29.95
CA TYR A 234 -5.43 -40.15 -29.25
C TYR A 234 -5.05 -41.27 -28.27
N GLY A 235 -5.92 -42.26 -28.07
CA GLY A 235 -5.66 -43.34 -27.11
C GLY A 235 -4.66 -44.38 -27.63
N GLY A 236 -3.71 -44.76 -26.79
CA GLY A 236 -2.69 -45.73 -27.10
C GLY A 236 -3.19 -47.17 -27.14
N ASN A 237 -4.39 -47.43 -26.60
CA ASN A 237 -5.06 -48.74 -26.67
C ASN A 237 -5.84 -48.95 -27.96
N THR A 238 -6.16 -47.90 -28.72
CA THR A 238 -7.03 -47.93 -29.89
C THR A 238 -6.24 -48.01 -31.21
N ASP A 239 -6.90 -48.33 -32.29
CA ASP A 239 -6.34 -48.27 -33.64
C ASP A 239 -6.65 -46.90 -34.24
N ASN A 240 -5.67 -46.00 -34.23
CA ASN A 240 -5.77 -44.64 -34.73
C ASN A 240 -4.51 -44.24 -35.50
N ALA A 241 -4.47 -43.04 -36.09
CA ALA A 241 -3.36 -42.59 -36.92
C ALA A 241 -2.01 -42.58 -36.18
N PHE A 242 -1.99 -42.29 -34.90
CA PHE A 242 -0.76 -42.24 -34.10
C PHE A 242 -0.26 -43.66 -33.77
N THR A 243 -1.17 -44.57 -33.36
CA THR A 243 -0.79 -45.96 -33.07
C THR A 243 -0.41 -46.74 -34.32
N GLN A 244 -0.99 -46.43 -35.49
CA GLN A 244 -0.56 -46.99 -36.79
C GLN A 244 0.85 -46.55 -37.14
N LYS A 245 1.23 -45.30 -36.85
CA LYS A 245 2.56 -44.77 -37.18
C LYS A 245 3.64 -45.18 -36.18
N MET A 246 3.30 -45.18 -34.87
CA MET A 246 4.27 -45.30 -33.78
C MET A 246 4.16 -46.61 -32.97
N GLY A 247 3.17 -47.46 -33.28
CA GLY A 247 2.84 -48.63 -32.47
C GLY A 247 1.90 -48.33 -31.32
N LYS A 248 1.19 -49.37 -30.83
CA LYS A 248 0.29 -49.25 -29.67
C LYS A 248 1.08 -48.96 -28.40
N ARG A 249 0.51 -48.10 -27.54
CA ARG A 249 1.05 -47.71 -26.24
C ARG A 249 0.01 -47.97 -25.15
N GLN A 250 0.00 -49.19 -24.65
CA GLN A 250 -0.97 -49.63 -23.64
C GLN A 250 -1.01 -48.73 -22.42
N GLY A 251 -2.21 -48.26 -22.05
CA GLY A 251 -2.43 -47.41 -20.90
C GLY A 251 -1.97 -45.97 -21.05
N GLN A 252 -1.56 -45.53 -22.24
CA GLN A 252 -1.10 -44.17 -22.52
C GLN A 252 -2.01 -43.49 -23.55
N TYR A 253 -1.91 -42.17 -23.64
CA TYR A 253 -2.58 -41.38 -24.68
C TYR A 253 -1.59 -40.38 -25.30
N TYR A 254 -1.84 -40.00 -26.54
CA TYR A 254 -1.00 -39.07 -27.29
C TYR A 254 -1.33 -37.62 -26.91
N VAL A 255 -0.30 -36.84 -26.60
CA VAL A 255 -0.37 -35.40 -26.25
C VAL A 255 0.46 -34.64 -27.27
N PRO A 256 -0.16 -33.92 -28.24
CA PRO A 256 0.56 -33.22 -29.31
C PRO A 256 1.63 -32.26 -28.77
N GLN A 257 1.33 -31.50 -27.72
CA GLN A 257 2.25 -30.54 -27.14
C GLN A 257 3.54 -31.15 -26.59
N ARG A 258 3.52 -32.44 -26.21
CA ARG A 258 4.75 -33.14 -25.86
C ARG A 258 5.61 -33.42 -27.10
N ALA A 259 4.96 -33.75 -28.23
CA ALA A 259 5.65 -33.93 -29.50
C ALA A 259 6.25 -32.62 -30.01
N GLU A 260 5.48 -31.55 -29.94
CA GLU A 260 5.90 -30.17 -30.31
C GLU A 260 7.10 -29.70 -29.50
N ALA A 261 7.19 -30.12 -28.24
CA ALA A 261 8.33 -29.84 -27.35
C ALA A 261 9.49 -30.85 -27.47
N GLY A 262 9.49 -31.75 -28.46
CA GLY A 262 10.56 -32.75 -28.66
C GLY A 262 10.57 -33.88 -27.61
N LEU A 263 9.51 -34.06 -26.84
CA LEU A 263 9.38 -35.13 -25.84
C LEU A 263 8.71 -36.38 -26.44
N ASP A 264 8.81 -37.52 -25.71
CA ASP A 264 7.93 -38.68 -26.01
C ASP A 264 6.46 -38.22 -25.92
N PRO A 265 5.69 -38.28 -27.01
CA PRO A 265 4.32 -37.75 -27.04
C PRO A 265 3.33 -38.55 -26.19
N TRP A 266 3.68 -39.76 -25.76
CA TRP A 266 2.80 -40.61 -25.00
C TRP A 266 2.85 -40.31 -23.51
N ALA A 267 1.69 -40.06 -22.91
CA ALA A 267 1.55 -39.76 -21.50
C ALA A 267 0.62 -40.75 -20.79
N THR A 268 0.90 -41.05 -19.54
CA THR A 268 -0.01 -41.81 -18.69
C THR A 268 -1.13 -40.90 -18.18
N PRO A 269 -2.41 -41.30 -18.33
CA PRO A 269 -3.53 -40.52 -17.78
C PRO A 269 -3.37 -40.24 -16.30
N LYS A 270 -3.37 -38.97 -15.93
CA LYS A 270 -3.13 -38.51 -14.55
C LYS A 270 -3.70 -37.10 -14.35
N ALA A 271 -4.20 -36.81 -13.16
CA ALA A 271 -4.51 -35.45 -12.75
C ALA A 271 -3.27 -34.75 -12.18
N TYR A 272 -3.05 -33.51 -12.57
CA TYR A 272 -1.96 -32.65 -12.12
C TYR A 272 -2.52 -31.48 -11.31
N ASN A 273 -1.75 -31.00 -10.35
CA ASN A 273 -2.10 -29.79 -9.60
C ASN A 273 -1.28 -28.61 -10.14
N ASN A 274 -1.65 -28.14 -11.34
CA ASN A 274 -0.93 -27.07 -12.04
C ASN A 274 -0.79 -25.79 -11.19
N MET A 275 -1.82 -25.45 -10.40
CA MET A 275 -1.75 -24.28 -9.51
C MET A 275 -0.65 -24.44 -8.43
N LYS A 276 -0.61 -25.60 -7.74
CA LYS A 276 0.39 -25.84 -6.71
C LYS A 276 1.81 -25.90 -7.28
N ASP A 277 1.95 -26.50 -8.46
CA ASP A 277 3.25 -26.72 -9.11
C ASP A 277 3.85 -25.44 -9.71
N PHE A 278 3.02 -24.42 -9.95
CA PHE A 278 3.44 -23.14 -10.53
C PHE A 278 4.03 -22.18 -9.49
N PHE A 279 3.47 -22.14 -8.29
CA PHE A 279 3.90 -21.17 -7.30
C PHE A 279 5.21 -21.61 -6.62
N ASP A 280 6.13 -20.66 -6.49
CA ASP A 280 7.36 -20.79 -5.74
C ASP A 280 7.18 -20.43 -4.26
N THR A 281 8.20 -20.64 -3.46
CA THR A 281 8.29 -20.07 -2.12
C THR A 281 8.87 -18.67 -2.22
N GLY A 282 8.09 -17.67 -1.86
CA GLY A 282 8.55 -16.29 -1.77
C GLY A 282 9.51 -16.12 -0.58
N ILE A 283 10.51 -15.26 -0.73
CA ILE A 283 11.49 -14.95 0.30
C ILE A 283 11.54 -13.45 0.49
N THR A 284 11.40 -13.00 1.73
CA THR A 284 11.58 -11.58 2.07
C THR A 284 12.69 -11.43 3.10
N TRP A 285 13.68 -10.62 2.79
CA TRP A 285 14.74 -10.24 3.71
C TRP A 285 14.82 -8.73 3.82
N SER A 286 14.63 -8.22 5.04
CA SER A 286 14.66 -6.78 5.32
C SER A 286 15.59 -6.46 6.49
N ASN A 287 16.32 -5.36 6.36
CA ASN A 287 17.21 -4.84 7.38
C ASN A 287 16.94 -3.35 7.59
N ASN A 288 17.01 -2.91 8.83
CA ASN A 288 16.88 -1.51 9.20
C ASN A 288 17.84 -1.18 10.35
N VAL A 289 18.58 -0.09 10.19
CA VAL A 289 19.42 0.50 11.23
C VAL A 289 18.87 1.87 11.55
N ASN A 290 18.59 2.14 12.82
CA ASN A 290 18.20 3.45 13.31
C ASN A 290 19.14 3.92 14.41
N VAL A 291 19.64 5.15 14.28
CA VAL A 291 20.44 5.84 15.30
C VAL A 291 19.68 7.07 15.73
N SER A 292 19.33 7.18 17.01
CA SER A 292 18.57 8.30 17.53
C SER A 292 19.12 8.78 18.87
N GLN A 293 19.03 10.08 19.11
CA GLN A 293 19.49 10.70 20.34
C GLN A 293 18.60 11.88 20.75
N ASN A 294 18.37 11.99 22.05
CA ASN A 294 17.73 13.12 22.67
C ASN A 294 18.79 13.92 23.43
N LEU A 295 18.99 15.18 23.03
CA LEU A 295 19.94 16.13 23.58
C LEU A 295 19.20 17.17 24.44
N ASP A 296 19.94 18.00 25.20
CA ASP A 296 19.31 19.06 26.03
C ASP A 296 18.60 20.12 25.19
N LYS A 297 19.14 20.46 24.02
CA LYS A 297 18.59 21.49 23.12
C LYS A 297 18.12 20.96 21.78
N GLY A 298 17.84 19.66 21.66
CA GLY A 298 17.37 19.11 20.42
C GLY A 298 17.36 17.59 20.41
N ASN A 299 17.01 17.03 19.27
CA ASN A 299 17.00 15.59 19.06
C ASN A 299 17.28 15.29 17.58
N TYR A 300 17.77 14.10 17.30
CA TYR A 300 17.89 13.62 15.93
C TYR A 300 17.59 12.11 15.84
N SER A 301 17.24 11.71 14.65
CA SER A 301 17.10 10.30 14.28
C SER A 301 17.56 10.14 12.83
N PHE A 302 18.37 9.13 12.59
CA PHE A 302 18.83 8.74 11.26
C PHE A 302 18.55 7.24 11.08
N SER A 303 17.99 6.87 9.94
CA SER A 303 17.64 5.48 9.62
C SER A 303 18.05 5.12 8.21
N LEU A 304 18.57 3.91 8.05
CA LEU A 304 18.83 3.27 6.76
C LEU A 304 18.13 1.92 6.74
N GLY A 305 17.43 1.63 5.66
CA GLY A 305 16.75 0.37 5.47
C GLY A 305 16.92 -0.19 4.06
N ASN A 306 16.88 -1.51 3.97
CA ASN A 306 16.69 -2.21 2.71
C ASN A 306 15.70 -3.36 2.88
N SER A 307 14.99 -3.67 1.80
CA SER A 307 14.11 -4.83 1.70
C SER A 307 14.29 -5.46 0.33
N HIS A 308 14.55 -6.75 0.33
CA HIS A 308 14.57 -7.60 -0.85
C HIS A 308 13.46 -8.63 -0.71
N GLN A 309 12.59 -8.72 -1.69
CA GLN A 309 11.44 -9.63 -1.70
C GLN A 309 11.38 -10.36 -3.04
N GLU A 310 11.38 -11.68 -3.00
CA GLU A 310 11.01 -12.56 -4.11
C GLU A 310 9.55 -12.99 -3.91
N GLY A 311 8.75 -12.93 -4.97
CA GLY A 311 7.33 -13.27 -4.91
C GLY A 311 7.08 -14.77 -5.05
N ILE A 312 5.84 -15.18 -4.73
CA ILE A 312 5.39 -16.57 -4.96
C ILE A 312 5.09 -16.86 -6.43
N ILE A 313 4.89 -15.82 -7.26
CA ILE A 313 4.80 -15.96 -8.72
C ILE A 313 6.22 -15.85 -9.26
N PRO A 314 6.68 -16.82 -10.09
CA PRO A 314 8.05 -16.82 -10.61
C PRO A 314 8.41 -15.48 -11.26
N THR A 315 9.68 -15.07 -11.16
CA THR A 315 10.26 -13.84 -11.71
C THR A 315 9.75 -12.52 -11.13
N THR A 316 8.77 -12.55 -10.22
CA THR A 316 8.29 -11.33 -9.52
C THR A 316 9.14 -11.01 -8.30
N GLY A 317 9.31 -9.72 -8.01
CA GLY A 317 10.10 -9.32 -6.84
C GLY A 317 10.13 -7.81 -6.63
N MET A 318 10.68 -7.40 -5.48
CA MET A 318 10.85 -5.99 -5.11
C MET A 318 12.17 -5.78 -4.38
N ASP A 319 12.93 -4.79 -4.83
CA ASP A 319 14.07 -4.21 -4.11
C ASP A 319 13.70 -2.80 -3.68
N ARG A 320 13.81 -2.49 -2.39
CA ARG A 320 13.60 -1.15 -1.84
C ARG A 320 14.73 -0.76 -0.92
N TYR A 321 15.20 0.47 -1.07
CA TYR A 321 16.19 1.12 -0.20
C TYR A 321 15.62 2.43 0.30
N ASN A 322 15.73 2.70 1.58
CA ASN A 322 15.27 3.93 2.21
C ASN A 322 16.32 4.54 3.13
N ALA A 323 16.34 5.86 3.14
CA ALA A 323 17.13 6.65 4.08
C ALA A 323 16.24 7.74 4.67
N LYS A 324 16.25 7.89 5.99
CA LYS A 324 15.46 8.89 6.70
C LYS A 324 16.33 9.67 7.65
N MET A 325 16.10 10.98 7.71
CA MET A 325 16.69 11.87 8.70
C MET A 325 15.63 12.77 9.32
N SER A 326 15.64 12.88 10.64
CA SER A 326 14.84 13.81 11.40
C SER A 326 15.74 14.53 12.40
N ALA A 327 15.62 15.84 12.48
CA ALA A 327 16.34 16.65 13.47
C ALA A 327 15.48 17.83 13.93
N GLU A 328 15.52 18.15 15.21
CA GLU A 328 14.94 19.36 15.78
C GLU A 328 15.90 19.99 16.77
N VAL A 329 16.04 21.28 16.71
CA VAL A 329 16.97 22.06 17.53
C VAL A 329 16.27 23.28 18.11
N GLN A 330 16.51 23.56 19.38
CA GLN A 330 16.10 24.78 20.04
C GLN A 330 17.19 25.85 19.90
N LEU A 331 16.93 26.86 19.06
CA LEU A 331 17.86 27.93 18.75
C LEU A 331 17.95 28.93 19.90
N SER A 332 16.83 29.21 20.56
CA SER A 332 16.71 30.09 21.74
C SER A 332 15.52 29.64 22.60
N PRO A 333 15.27 30.22 23.75
CA PRO A 333 14.11 29.87 24.58
C PRO A 333 12.77 29.94 23.85
N ASN A 334 12.64 30.78 22.83
CA ASN A 334 11.42 31.02 22.08
C ASN A 334 11.44 30.42 20.65
N TRP A 335 12.60 30.10 20.10
CA TRP A 335 12.71 29.65 18.71
C TRP A 335 13.23 28.22 18.60
N SER A 336 12.54 27.42 17.82
CA SER A 336 13.00 26.10 17.41
C SER A 336 12.89 25.93 15.88
N THR A 337 13.71 25.06 15.33
CA THR A 337 13.66 24.68 13.93
C THR A 337 13.84 23.17 13.81
N GLY A 338 13.35 22.60 12.75
CA GLY A 338 13.52 21.17 12.48
C GLY A 338 13.36 20.82 11.02
N PHE A 339 13.82 19.64 10.72
CA PHE A 339 13.81 19.03 9.39
C PHE A 339 13.44 17.55 9.51
N ASN A 340 12.58 17.07 8.62
CA ASN A 340 12.29 15.66 8.40
C ASN A 340 12.42 15.39 6.91
N GLY A 341 13.21 14.40 6.53
CA GLY A 341 13.40 14.01 5.13
C GLY A 341 13.50 12.50 4.99
N ASN A 342 12.85 11.98 3.97
CA ASN A 342 12.86 10.58 3.60
C ASN A 342 13.23 10.48 2.12
N PHE A 343 14.18 9.63 1.81
CA PHE A 343 14.51 9.24 0.44
C PHE A 343 14.28 7.76 0.27
N VAL A 344 13.59 7.38 -0.81
CA VAL A 344 13.27 5.99 -1.12
C VAL A 344 13.54 5.73 -2.58
N THR A 345 14.14 4.59 -2.88
CA THR A 345 14.20 4.06 -4.23
C THR A 345 13.70 2.62 -4.24
N SER A 346 12.90 2.27 -5.23
CA SER A 346 12.37 0.93 -5.39
C SER A 346 12.43 0.47 -6.83
N LYS A 347 12.61 -0.84 -7.00
CA LYS A 347 12.48 -1.56 -8.27
C LYS A 347 11.58 -2.74 -8.03
N ILE A 348 10.50 -2.84 -8.80
CA ILE A 348 9.52 -3.90 -8.67
C ILE A 348 9.40 -4.60 -10.02
N LYS A 349 9.43 -5.94 -10.02
CA LYS A 349 9.15 -6.79 -11.16
C LYS A 349 7.80 -7.45 -10.94
N LYS A 350 6.96 -7.41 -11.93
CA LYS A 350 5.58 -7.91 -11.88
C LYS A 350 5.25 -8.79 -13.07
N GLN A 351 4.08 -9.39 -13.01
CA GLN A 351 3.44 -10.08 -14.12
C GLN A 351 2.03 -9.51 -14.34
N SER A 352 1.44 -9.75 -15.49
CA SER A 352 0.06 -9.35 -15.75
C SER A 352 -0.90 -9.96 -14.72
N THR A 353 -1.78 -9.12 -14.17
CA THR A 353 -2.77 -9.49 -13.15
C THR A 353 -4.20 -9.57 -13.66
N ALA A 354 -4.42 -9.19 -14.91
CA ALA A 354 -5.74 -9.16 -15.53
C ALA A 354 -6.27 -10.57 -15.87
N ASN A 355 -7.41 -10.63 -16.56
CA ASN A 355 -8.05 -11.91 -16.94
C ASN A 355 -7.19 -12.81 -17.85
N SER A 356 -6.24 -12.22 -18.58
CA SER A 356 -5.24 -12.93 -19.39
C SER A 356 -3.90 -13.11 -18.66
N GLY A 357 -3.83 -12.78 -17.37
CA GLY A 357 -2.62 -12.90 -16.57
C GLY A 357 -2.26 -14.35 -16.22
N VAL A 358 -1.02 -14.54 -15.80
CA VAL A 358 -0.45 -15.87 -15.49
C VAL A 358 -1.29 -16.69 -14.51
N THR A 359 -1.88 -16.03 -13.50
CA THR A 359 -2.72 -16.70 -12.49
C THR A 359 -4.01 -17.25 -13.11
N ALA A 360 -4.63 -16.48 -14.03
CA ALA A 360 -5.84 -16.92 -14.72
C ALA A 360 -5.53 -18.09 -15.67
N THR A 361 -4.40 -18.07 -16.35
CA THR A 361 -3.96 -19.15 -17.23
C THR A 361 -3.76 -20.46 -16.47
N ILE A 362 -3.08 -20.42 -15.34
CA ILE A 362 -2.85 -21.59 -14.47
C ILE A 362 -4.17 -22.11 -13.87
N TYR A 363 -5.07 -21.22 -13.46
CA TYR A 363 -6.38 -21.62 -12.90
C TYR A 363 -7.25 -22.32 -13.94
N ASN A 364 -7.20 -21.89 -15.20
CA ASN A 364 -7.98 -22.46 -16.29
C ASN A 364 -7.34 -23.71 -16.93
N ALA A 365 -6.10 -24.06 -16.55
CA ALA A 365 -5.41 -25.20 -17.14
C ALA A 365 -6.15 -26.51 -16.84
N PRO A 366 -6.44 -27.34 -17.88
CA PRO A 366 -7.06 -28.64 -17.67
C PRO A 366 -6.21 -29.52 -16.74
N VAL A 367 -6.87 -30.21 -15.80
CA VAL A 367 -6.16 -31.01 -14.79
C VAL A 367 -5.41 -32.20 -15.37
N SER A 368 -5.75 -32.68 -16.59
CA SER A 368 -5.00 -33.74 -17.28
C SER A 368 -3.79 -33.21 -18.04
N TYR A 369 -3.62 -31.91 -18.20
CA TYR A 369 -2.48 -31.27 -18.86
C TYR A 369 -1.36 -30.96 -17.85
N ASN A 370 -0.15 -31.40 -18.16
CA ASN A 370 1.02 -31.19 -17.29
C ASN A 370 1.78 -29.93 -17.67
N MET A 371 1.34 -28.75 -17.20
CA MET A 371 1.98 -27.49 -17.56
C MET A 371 3.46 -27.43 -17.18
N LYS A 372 3.83 -27.90 -15.99
CA LYS A 372 5.23 -27.89 -15.52
C LYS A 372 6.13 -28.88 -16.28
N GLY A 373 5.56 -29.99 -16.73
CA GLY A 373 6.31 -31.08 -17.31
C GLY A 373 6.35 -31.05 -18.85
N ILE A 374 5.69 -30.10 -19.49
CA ILE A 374 5.72 -29.86 -20.92
C ILE A 374 6.36 -28.49 -21.14
N PRO A 375 7.48 -28.37 -21.89
CA PRO A 375 8.05 -27.06 -22.23
C PRO A 375 7.00 -26.13 -22.83
N SER A 376 7.00 -24.88 -22.40
CA SER A 376 6.04 -23.87 -22.86
C SER A 376 6.33 -23.29 -24.24
N HIS A 377 7.29 -23.86 -24.98
CA HIS A 377 7.68 -23.46 -26.32
C HIS A 377 7.93 -24.70 -27.20
N VAL A 378 7.82 -24.51 -28.49
CA VAL A 378 8.11 -25.56 -29.50
C VAL A 378 9.61 -25.88 -29.53
N GLU A 379 9.97 -27.13 -29.81
CA GLU A 379 11.37 -27.53 -29.88
C GLU A 379 12.12 -26.71 -30.93
N GLY A 380 13.22 -26.08 -30.52
CA GLY A 380 14.07 -25.26 -31.38
C GLY A 380 13.58 -23.83 -31.64
N ASP A 381 12.37 -23.46 -31.22
CA ASP A 381 11.85 -22.09 -31.31
C ASP A 381 11.31 -21.60 -29.98
N PRO A 382 12.09 -20.85 -29.18
CA PRO A 382 11.66 -20.33 -27.88
C PRO A 382 10.59 -19.23 -27.98
N TYR A 383 10.29 -18.72 -29.16
CA TYR A 383 9.31 -17.66 -29.41
C TYR A 383 7.96 -18.19 -29.87
N GLU A 384 7.90 -19.44 -30.35
CA GLU A 384 6.65 -20.13 -30.66
C GLU A 384 6.12 -20.85 -29.41
N GLN A 385 4.98 -20.39 -28.90
CA GLN A 385 4.40 -20.94 -27.67
C GLN A 385 3.82 -22.33 -27.89
N ASN A 386 4.08 -23.21 -26.94
CA ASN A 386 3.48 -24.52 -26.81
C ASN A 386 2.51 -24.52 -25.63
N THR A 387 1.22 -24.45 -25.89
CA THR A 387 0.20 -24.22 -24.86
C THR A 387 -0.97 -25.20 -25.00
N TYR A 388 -1.66 -25.44 -23.90
CA TYR A 388 -2.88 -26.24 -23.86
C TYR A 388 -4.08 -25.57 -24.57
N ARG A 389 -3.96 -24.27 -24.88
CA ARG A 389 -5.05 -23.48 -25.47
C ARG A 389 -4.48 -22.54 -26.53
N GLN A 390 -4.92 -22.74 -27.76
CA GLN A 390 -4.52 -21.86 -28.87
C GLN A 390 -5.48 -20.67 -28.94
N ALA A 391 -5.27 -19.61 -28.22
CA ALA A 391 -5.71 -18.26 -28.49
C ALA A 391 -5.78 -17.37 -27.24
N TRP A 392 -5.42 -16.14 -27.39
CA TRP A 392 -5.62 -14.93 -26.58
C TRP A 392 -4.93 -14.90 -25.20
N ILE A 393 -4.28 -15.95 -24.77
CA ILE A 393 -3.64 -16.02 -23.46
C ILE A 393 -2.30 -16.70 -23.63
N ASP A 394 -1.24 -16.04 -23.19
CA ASP A 394 0.10 -16.62 -23.13
C ASP A 394 0.12 -17.81 -22.16
N ASP A 395 0.89 -18.85 -22.49
CA ASP A 395 1.22 -19.88 -21.50
C ASP A 395 1.89 -19.24 -20.29
N ALA A 396 1.51 -19.65 -19.09
CA ALA A 396 1.96 -18.98 -17.87
C ALA A 396 3.48 -19.09 -17.64
N TYR A 397 4.10 -20.25 -17.96
CA TYR A 397 5.55 -20.43 -17.86
C TYR A 397 6.27 -19.65 -18.96
N TRP A 398 5.71 -19.60 -20.17
CA TRP A 398 6.26 -18.80 -21.25
C TRP A 398 6.19 -17.30 -20.91
N ALA A 399 5.06 -16.85 -20.36
CA ALA A 399 4.84 -15.44 -20.01
C ALA A 399 5.81 -14.94 -18.91
N VAL A 400 6.07 -15.74 -17.88
CA VAL A 400 7.01 -15.33 -16.81
C VAL A 400 8.45 -15.25 -17.31
N ASP A 401 8.81 -15.97 -18.37
CA ASP A 401 10.16 -15.96 -18.96
C ASP A 401 10.33 -14.85 -20.01
N ASN A 402 9.27 -14.51 -20.76
CA ASN A 402 9.36 -13.65 -21.94
C ASN A 402 8.71 -12.26 -21.76
N ASN A 403 7.68 -12.13 -20.91
CA ASN A 403 7.06 -10.84 -20.63
C ASN A 403 7.70 -10.19 -19.40
N LEU A 404 7.95 -8.89 -19.46
CA LEU A 404 8.63 -8.17 -18.38
C LEU A 404 7.88 -6.88 -18.03
N PHE A 405 7.31 -6.84 -16.83
CA PHE A 405 6.67 -5.65 -16.28
C PHE A 405 7.50 -5.12 -15.13
N THR A 406 7.99 -3.90 -15.26
CA THR A 406 8.84 -3.29 -14.24
C THR A 406 8.34 -1.92 -13.85
N GLU A 407 8.52 -1.61 -12.57
CA GLU A 407 8.29 -0.30 -11.98
C GLU A 407 9.56 0.13 -11.24
N ARG A 408 10.06 1.33 -11.53
CA ARG A 408 11.21 1.92 -10.82
C ARG A 408 10.82 3.30 -10.31
N SER A 409 10.87 3.48 -9.00
CA SER A 409 10.56 4.74 -8.35
C SER A 409 11.75 5.30 -7.59
N GLN A 410 11.90 6.63 -7.65
CA GLN A 410 12.80 7.40 -6.78
C GLN A 410 12.00 8.55 -6.20
N ARG A 411 11.96 8.65 -4.88
CA ARG A 411 11.14 9.62 -4.17
C ARG A 411 11.89 10.29 -3.03
N PHE A 412 11.72 11.58 -2.92
CA PHE A 412 12.03 12.35 -1.72
C PHE A 412 10.74 12.97 -1.19
N PHE A 413 10.47 12.83 0.10
CA PHE A 413 9.41 13.57 0.77
C PHE A 413 9.88 14.02 2.15
N GLY A 414 9.52 15.25 2.49
CA GLY A 414 9.97 15.81 3.77
C GLY A 414 9.56 17.25 3.96
N ASN A 415 9.86 17.77 5.13
CA ASN A 415 9.57 19.16 5.48
C ASN A 415 10.64 19.77 6.39
N ALA A 416 10.72 21.09 6.33
CA ALA A 416 11.47 21.91 7.28
C ALA A 416 10.50 22.91 7.94
N PHE A 417 10.74 23.27 9.18
CA PHE A 417 9.93 24.24 9.88
C PHE A 417 10.74 25.17 10.78
N VAL A 418 10.18 26.34 11.01
CA VAL A 418 10.57 27.26 12.07
C VAL A 418 9.38 27.51 12.96
N LYS A 419 9.58 27.47 14.26
CA LYS A 419 8.53 27.65 15.28
C LYS A 419 8.95 28.67 16.30
N PHE A 420 8.06 29.63 16.55
CA PHE A 420 8.16 30.58 17.67
C PHE A 420 7.17 30.17 18.75
N THR A 421 7.62 30.09 19.99
CA THR A 421 6.79 29.78 21.16
C THR A 421 7.02 30.84 22.21
N THR A 422 5.94 31.43 22.75
CA THR A 422 6.03 32.35 23.89
C THR A 422 4.91 32.08 24.86
N LYS A 423 5.20 32.37 26.12
CA LYS A 423 4.23 32.39 27.19
C LYS A 423 4.18 33.79 27.78
N PHE A 424 3.02 34.24 28.26
CA PHE A 424 2.81 35.54 28.86
C PHE A 424 1.70 35.49 29.93
N GLY A 425 1.48 36.62 30.63
CA GLY A 425 0.67 36.63 31.84
C GLY A 425 1.40 35.89 32.96
N THR A 426 0.68 35.10 33.74
CA THR A 426 1.22 34.23 34.79
C THR A 426 1.50 32.82 34.20
N ASP A 427 2.04 32.76 32.99
CA ASP A 427 2.26 31.53 32.16
C ASP A 427 0.97 30.82 31.75
N ASN A 428 -0.19 31.41 31.95
CA ASN A 428 -1.49 30.86 31.59
C ASN A 428 -1.89 31.14 30.12
N HIS A 429 -1.09 31.90 29.39
CA HIS A 429 -1.23 32.14 27.97
C HIS A 429 -0.03 31.57 27.23
N LYS A 430 -0.27 30.82 26.16
CA LYS A 430 0.76 30.28 25.28
C LYS A 430 0.40 30.56 23.83
N LEU A 431 1.36 31.13 23.10
CA LEU A 431 1.27 31.34 21.64
C LEU A 431 2.37 30.55 20.94
N ASP A 432 1.98 29.72 20.00
CA ASP A 432 2.89 29.01 19.07
C ASP A 432 2.60 29.51 17.65
N VAL A 433 3.60 30.00 16.95
CA VAL A 433 3.53 30.33 15.51
C VAL A 433 4.52 29.43 14.79
N LYS A 434 4.05 28.64 13.82
CA LYS A 434 4.86 27.71 13.05
C LYS A 434 4.68 27.96 11.57
N TYR A 435 5.80 28.09 10.85
CA TYR A 435 5.83 28.01 9.40
C TYR A 435 6.55 26.73 8.99
N GLN A 436 5.94 25.95 8.10
CA GLN A 436 6.45 24.70 7.58
C GLN A 436 6.41 24.74 6.05
N LEU A 437 7.52 24.35 5.44
CA LEU A 437 7.61 24.11 4.01
C LEU A 437 7.95 22.65 3.79
N GLY A 438 7.17 21.96 2.96
CA GLY A 438 7.36 20.56 2.64
C GLY A 438 7.31 20.32 1.15
N ASP A 439 7.94 19.25 0.71
CA ASP A 439 7.97 18.80 -0.66
C ASP A 439 7.86 17.28 -0.74
N ASP A 440 7.06 16.79 -1.69
CA ASP A 440 6.92 15.40 -2.07
C ASP A 440 7.21 15.30 -3.57
N ALA A 441 8.43 14.89 -3.89
CA ALA A 441 8.93 14.84 -5.25
C ALA A 441 9.33 13.41 -5.62
N TYR A 442 8.76 12.88 -6.69
CA TYR A 442 9.14 11.57 -7.18
C TYR A 442 9.03 11.41 -8.69
N THR A 443 9.78 10.44 -9.17
CA THR A 443 9.69 9.95 -10.54
C THR A 443 9.43 8.45 -10.50
N THR A 444 8.50 7.99 -11.36
CA THR A 444 8.24 6.57 -11.57
C THR A 444 8.33 6.25 -13.05
N ASN A 445 9.14 5.26 -13.38
CA ASN A 445 9.27 4.69 -14.71
C ASN A 445 8.64 3.31 -14.71
N TYR A 446 7.66 3.12 -15.57
CA TYR A 446 7.00 1.85 -15.82
C TYR A 446 7.44 1.35 -17.18
N SER A 447 7.72 0.06 -17.28
CA SER A 447 8.02 -0.62 -18.54
C SER A 447 7.20 -1.89 -18.62
N GLU A 448 6.39 -2.00 -19.66
CA GLU A 448 5.61 -3.18 -19.99
C GLU A 448 6.15 -3.72 -21.31
N ILE A 449 6.70 -4.94 -21.27
CA ILE A 449 7.24 -5.60 -22.45
C ILE A 449 6.51 -6.90 -22.64
N TYR A 450 5.85 -7.05 -23.77
CA TYR A 450 5.36 -8.30 -24.30
C TYR A 450 6.41 -8.87 -25.25
N GLY A 451 6.91 -10.05 -24.94
CA GLY A 451 7.94 -10.70 -25.73
C GLY A 451 7.47 -11.05 -27.15
N TYR A 452 8.42 -11.19 -28.08
CA TYR A 452 8.14 -11.69 -29.41
C TYR A 452 7.53 -13.10 -29.32
N GLY A 453 6.37 -13.34 -29.93
CA GLY A 453 5.59 -14.57 -29.80
C GLY A 453 4.49 -14.52 -28.73
N SER A 454 4.31 -13.37 -28.04
CA SER A 454 3.17 -13.18 -27.13
C SER A 454 1.85 -13.15 -27.89
N THR A 455 0.84 -13.83 -27.38
CA THR A 455 -0.52 -13.76 -27.95
C THR A 455 -1.16 -12.38 -27.80
N MET A 456 -0.60 -11.53 -26.94
CA MET A 456 -1.01 -10.13 -26.77
C MET A 456 -0.39 -9.22 -27.83
N ALA A 457 0.78 -9.59 -28.35
CA ALA A 457 1.53 -8.85 -29.35
C ALA A 457 2.44 -9.83 -30.12
N ASP A 458 1.95 -10.45 -31.19
CA ASP A 458 2.61 -11.55 -31.91
C ASP A 458 4.10 -11.29 -32.25
N THR A 459 4.42 -10.06 -32.61
CA THR A 459 5.79 -9.63 -32.90
C THR A 459 6.43 -8.81 -31.78
N GLY A 460 5.80 -8.77 -30.61
CA GLY A 460 6.28 -8.06 -29.44
C GLY A 460 5.92 -6.58 -29.38
N ASP A 461 5.87 -6.07 -28.17
CA ASP A 461 5.51 -4.68 -27.83
C ASP A 461 6.29 -4.22 -26.61
N ALA A 462 6.72 -2.95 -26.62
CA ALA A 462 7.39 -2.31 -25.49
C ALA A 462 6.72 -0.97 -25.20
N ILE A 463 6.11 -0.86 -24.02
CA ILE A 463 5.41 0.32 -23.55
C ILE A 463 6.19 0.91 -22.36
N GLU A 464 6.44 2.23 -22.41
CA GLU A 464 7.10 2.95 -21.33
C GLU A 464 6.26 4.14 -20.88
N TYR A 465 6.02 4.23 -19.57
CA TYR A 465 5.38 5.36 -18.93
C TYR A 465 6.39 6.05 -18.02
N HIS A 466 6.47 7.36 -18.10
CA HIS A 466 7.29 8.17 -17.19
C HIS A 466 6.42 9.19 -16.49
N TYR A 467 6.34 9.11 -15.18
CA TYR A 467 5.68 10.09 -14.33
C TYR A 467 6.71 10.86 -13.52
N SER A 468 6.58 12.18 -13.50
CA SER A 468 7.31 13.06 -12.58
C SER A 468 6.29 13.92 -11.84
N ILE A 469 6.25 13.74 -10.52
CA ILE A 469 5.31 14.40 -9.63
C ILE A 469 6.09 15.21 -8.61
N ASN A 470 5.64 16.46 -8.41
CA ASN A 470 6.15 17.33 -7.35
C ASN A 470 4.97 18.00 -6.66
N GLU A 471 4.85 17.82 -5.36
CA GLU A 471 3.83 18.42 -4.52
C GLU A 471 4.47 19.28 -3.44
N LEU A 472 4.47 20.59 -3.64
CA LEU A 472 4.93 21.59 -2.67
C LEU A 472 3.81 21.92 -1.69
N ASN A 473 4.08 21.86 -0.40
CA ASN A 473 3.19 22.24 0.69
C ASN A 473 3.79 23.37 1.53
N SER A 474 3.07 24.48 1.66
CA SER A 474 3.43 25.60 2.54
C SER A 474 2.34 25.77 3.57
N LEU A 475 2.67 25.66 4.85
CA LEU A 475 1.74 25.70 5.97
C LEU A 475 2.19 26.71 7.02
N LEU A 476 1.38 27.78 7.22
CA LEU A 476 1.52 28.72 8.33
C LEU A 476 0.41 28.47 9.33
N THR A 477 0.77 28.28 10.59
CA THR A 477 -0.19 28.14 11.69
C THR A 477 0.15 29.04 12.86
N ALA A 478 -0.90 29.58 13.50
CA ALA A 478 -0.79 30.24 14.79
C ALA A 478 -1.78 29.58 15.76
N SER A 479 -1.28 29.01 16.84
CA SER A 479 -2.09 28.39 17.89
C SER A 479 -1.92 29.14 19.19
N TYR A 480 -3.04 29.43 19.82
CA TYR A 480 -3.11 30.11 21.08
C TYR A 480 -3.86 29.27 22.10
N ARG A 481 -3.26 29.11 23.29
CA ARG A 481 -3.87 28.45 24.45
C ARG A 481 -3.98 29.40 25.60
N TRP A 482 -5.14 29.40 26.21
CA TRP A 482 -5.43 30.16 27.42
C TRP A 482 -6.01 29.24 28.50
N ASP A 483 -5.23 28.98 29.55
CA ASP A 483 -5.68 28.30 30.74
C ASP A 483 -6.39 29.37 31.61
N ILE A 484 -7.71 29.61 31.38
CA ILE A 484 -8.51 30.68 31.98
C ILE A 484 -8.51 30.54 33.50
N ASN A 485 -8.73 29.31 33.95
CA ASN A 485 -8.60 28.90 35.35
C ASN A 485 -8.47 27.38 35.42
N LYS A 486 -8.50 26.79 36.61
CA LYS A 486 -8.38 25.34 36.82
C LYS A 486 -9.47 24.50 36.13
N ASP A 487 -10.61 25.10 35.82
CA ASP A 487 -11.78 24.42 35.23
C ASP A 487 -11.95 24.69 33.74
N TRP A 488 -11.45 25.80 33.24
CA TRP A 488 -11.67 26.23 31.84
C TRP A 488 -10.37 26.40 31.07
N VAL A 489 -10.30 25.77 29.92
CA VAL A 489 -9.21 25.90 28.94
C VAL A 489 -9.79 26.26 27.58
N PHE A 490 -9.20 27.28 26.95
CA PHE A 490 -9.55 27.73 25.60
C PHE A 490 -8.34 27.56 24.69
N ASP A 491 -8.55 26.91 23.56
CA ASP A 491 -7.56 26.78 22.48
C ASP A 491 -8.13 27.40 21.20
N ALA A 492 -7.32 28.18 20.49
CA ALA A 492 -7.61 28.69 19.14
C ALA A 492 -6.47 28.36 18.19
N LEU A 493 -6.79 28.00 16.96
CA LEU A 493 -5.85 27.76 15.87
C LEU A 493 -6.36 28.50 14.65
N ILE A 494 -5.48 29.22 13.97
CA ILE A 494 -5.70 29.73 12.62
C ILE A 494 -4.56 29.27 11.73
N GLY A 495 -4.83 29.07 10.45
CA GLY A 495 -3.79 28.66 9.52
C GLY A 495 -4.13 28.94 8.06
N ASN A 496 -3.05 28.97 7.28
CA ASN A 496 -3.08 29.08 5.83
C ASN A 496 -2.22 27.96 5.27
N GLU A 497 -2.78 27.21 4.33
CA GLU A 497 -2.10 26.11 3.62
C GLU A 497 -2.14 26.40 2.12
N LEU A 498 -0.99 26.28 1.46
CA LEU A 498 -0.89 26.30 0.00
C LEU A 498 -0.30 24.97 -0.44
N VAL A 499 -1.02 24.26 -1.32
CA VAL A 499 -0.54 23.05 -1.97
C VAL A 499 -0.46 23.29 -3.47
N GLU A 500 0.70 23.06 -4.06
CA GLU A 500 0.90 23.07 -5.51
C GLU A 500 1.36 21.69 -5.95
N LYS A 501 0.55 20.99 -6.73
CA LYS A 501 0.90 19.70 -7.35
C LYS A 501 1.15 19.91 -8.85
N ARG A 502 2.31 19.43 -9.30
CA ARG A 502 2.73 19.36 -10.70
C ARG A 502 2.87 17.91 -11.09
N THR A 503 2.26 17.52 -12.19
CA THR A 503 2.39 16.17 -12.75
C THR A 503 2.82 16.31 -14.19
N GLN A 504 3.92 15.67 -14.55
CA GLN A 504 4.36 15.46 -15.92
C GLN A 504 4.22 13.98 -16.24
N TYR A 505 3.69 13.71 -17.40
CA TYR A 505 3.52 12.37 -17.92
C TYR A 505 4.09 12.30 -19.33
N ALA A 506 4.88 11.27 -19.61
CA ALA A 506 5.31 10.93 -20.96
C ALA A 506 5.05 9.43 -21.17
N PHE A 507 4.58 9.13 -22.36
CA PHE A 507 4.29 7.77 -22.83
C PHE A 507 5.05 7.55 -24.12
N SER A 508 5.61 6.36 -24.28
CA SER A 508 6.26 5.88 -25.49
C SER A 508 5.91 4.40 -25.68
N GLU A 509 5.60 4.02 -26.89
CA GLU A 509 5.30 2.64 -27.25
C GLU A 509 6.00 2.29 -28.56
N GLY A 510 6.60 1.12 -28.59
CA GLY A 510 7.25 0.56 -29.76
C GLY A 510 6.65 -0.81 -30.07
N MET A 511 5.89 -0.90 -31.16
CA MET A 511 5.19 -2.09 -31.60
C MET A 511 5.92 -2.78 -32.74
N ASN A 512 5.68 -4.07 -32.90
CA ASN A 512 6.18 -4.93 -33.96
C ASN A 512 7.71 -4.92 -34.02
N PHE A 513 8.35 -5.71 -33.15
CA PHE A 513 9.80 -5.89 -33.14
C PHE A 513 10.30 -6.46 -34.47
N ASN A 514 11.40 -5.93 -34.97
CA ASN A 514 11.97 -6.34 -36.24
C ASN A 514 12.55 -7.78 -36.21
N PHE A 515 12.96 -8.24 -35.04
CA PHE A 515 13.48 -9.58 -34.81
C PHE A 515 13.32 -10.02 -33.35
N PRO A 516 13.22 -11.34 -33.09
CA PRO A 516 13.09 -11.88 -31.75
C PRO A 516 14.38 -11.75 -30.92
N GLY A 517 14.29 -11.91 -29.60
CA GLY A 517 15.43 -11.98 -28.68
C GLY A 517 15.97 -10.63 -28.21
N TRP A 518 15.46 -9.53 -28.70
CA TRP A 518 15.76 -8.18 -28.18
C TRP A 518 14.46 -7.42 -27.91
N ASN A 519 13.85 -7.70 -26.77
CA ASN A 519 12.60 -7.10 -26.32
C ASN A 519 12.85 -5.67 -25.83
N HIS A 520 12.92 -4.73 -26.76
CA HIS A 520 13.30 -3.34 -26.50
C HIS A 520 12.61 -2.38 -27.47
N ILE A 521 12.23 -1.20 -26.99
CA ILE A 521 11.55 -0.20 -27.79
C ILE A 521 12.29 0.14 -29.10
N ASN A 522 13.64 0.16 -29.09
CA ASN A 522 14.43 0.44 -30.28
C ASN A 522 14.40 -0.67 -31.35
N ASN A 523 13.87 -1.85 -31.01
CA ASN A 523 13.68 -2.94 -31.97
C ASN A 523 12.33 -2.83 -32.71
N ALA A 524 11.47 -1.89 -32.32
CA ALA A 524 10.15 -1.72 -32.91
C ALA A 524 10.20 -1.12 -34.33
N SER A 525 9.22 -1.46 -35.17
CA SER A 525 9.00 -0.87 -36.48
C SER A 525 7.96 0.27 -36.48
N ILE A 526 7.10 0.32 -35.45
CA ILE A 526 6.07 1.34 -35.27
C ILE A 526 6.26 2.01 -33.92
N TYR A 527 6.21 3.32 -33.88
CA TYR A 527 6.37 4.11 -32.65
C TYR A 527 5.22 5.07 -32.45
N GLN A 528 4.78 5.21 -31.20
CA GLN A 528 3.92 6.29 -30.78
C GLN A 528 4.38 6.90 -29.45
N SER A 529 4.06 8.17 -29.27
CA SER A 529 4.41 8.87 -28.03
C SER A 529 3.43 9.97 -27.71
N SER A 530 3.27 10.27 -26.44
CA SER A 530 2.49 11.41 -25.97
C SER A 530 3.11 12.02 -24.72
N LYS A 531 2.80 13.27 -24.44
CA LYS A 531 3.25 13.99 -23.25
C LYS A 531 2.16 14.90 -22.75
N SER A 532 1.97 14.92 -21.45
CA SER A 532 1.05 15.86 -20.80
C SER A 532 1.68 16.52 -19.57
N TYR A 533 1.13 17.67 -19.21
CA TYR A 533 1.51 18.44 -18.04
C TYR A 533 0.26 18.93 -17.33
N ASN A 534 0.16 18.70 -16.04
CA ASN A 534 -0.91 19.19 -15.20
C ASN A 534 -0.34 19.94 -14.00
N LYS A 535 -0.99 21.05 -13.65
CA LYS A 535 -0.66 21.85 -12.47
C LYS A 535 -1.92 22.24 -11.73
N LYS A 536 -2.01 21.82 -10.47
CA LYS A 536 -3.12 22.13 -9.58
C LYS A 536 -2.62 22.89 -8.35
N ARG A 537 -3.33 23.97 -7.97
CA ARG A 537 -3.10 24.70 -6.72
C ARG A 537 -4.34 24.69 -5.87
N THR A 538 -4.14 24.53 -4.57
CA THR A 538 -5.19 24.68 -3.56
C THR A 538 -4.68 25.61 -2.49
N VAL A 539 -5.45 26.62 -2.15
CA VAL A 539 -5.18 27.52 -1.02
C VAL A 539 -6.29 27.32 0.00
N GLY A 540 -5.95 26.87 1.21
CA GLY A 540 -6.86 26.63 2.31
C GLY A 540 -6.61 27.59 3.46
N ASN A 541 -7.64 28.31 3.88
CA ASN A 541 -7.63 29.10 5.12
C ASN A 541 -8.52 28.39 6.13
N PHE A 542 -8.04 28.22 7.35
CA PHE A 542 -8.80 27.49 8.37
C PHE A 542 -8.67 28.08 9.77
N ALA A 543 -9.70 27.85 10.56
CA ALA A 543 -9.71 28.16 11.98
C ALA A 543 -10.32 27.01 12.78
N ASN A 544 -9.81 26.77 13.97
CA ASN A 544 -10.36 25.83 14.94
C ASN A 544 -10.41 26.48 16.32
N LEU A 545 -11.54 26.37 16.98
CA LEU A 545 -11.75 26.86 18.35
C LEU A 545 -12.14 25.65 19.20
N SER A 546 -11.57 25.57 20.41
CA SER A 546 -11.86 24.51 21.38
C SER A 546 -12.03 25.09 22.75
N LEU A 547 -13.08 24.67 23.44
CA LEU A 547 -13.34 25.03 24.83
C LEU A 547 -13.49 23.76 25.66
N ALA A 548 -12.70 23.63 26.70
CA ALA A 548 -12.76 22.53 27.65
C ALA A 548 -13.20 23.01 29.03
N TRP A 549 -14.13 22.26 29.65
CA TRP A 549 -14.60 22.51 30.99
C TRP A 549 -14.39 21.30 31.90
N LYS A 550 -13.64 21.50 32.98
CA LYS A 550 -13.33 20.48 34.02
C LYS A 550 -12.77 19.16 33.49
N ASN A 551 -12.10 19.17 32.33
CA ASN A 551 -11.70 17.95 31.62
C ASN A 551 -12.85 16.96 31.33
N MET A 552 -14.10 17.44 31.44
CA MET A 552 -15.32 16.67 31.33
C MET A 552 -16.11 17.00 30.04
N VAL A 553 -16.28 18.30 29.74
CA VAL A 553 -17.01 18.76 28.56
C VAL A 553 -16.04 19.43 27.59
N TYR A 554 -16.10 19.03 26.31
CA TYR A 554 -15.26 19.56 25.25
C TYR A 554 -16.13 20.01 24.09
N LEU A 555 -16.11 21.28 23.76
CA LEU A 555 -16.74 21.83 22.56
C LEU A 555 -15.66 22.22 21.57
N ASN A 556 -15.81 21.81 20.30
CA ASN A 556 -14.85 22.10 19.24
C ASN A 556 -15.60 22.57 17.99
N GLY A 557 -15.17 23.69 17.41
CA GLY A 557 -15.67 24.24 16.16
C GLY A 557 -14.55 24.44 15.17
N THR A 558 -14.75 24.04 13.89
CA THR A 558 -13.78 24.21 12.82
C THR A 558 -14.46 24.81 11.62
N ILE A 559 -13.77 25.71 10.94
CA ILE A 559 -14.15 26.23 9.63
C ILE A 559 -12.93 26.22 8.71
N ARG A 560 -13.11 25.78 7.48
CA ARG A 560 -12.08 25.85 6.44
C ARG A 560 -12.69 26.33 5.14
N ASN A 561 -11.95 27.16 4.41
CA ASN A 561 -12.25 27.57 3.06
C ASN A 561 -11.11 27.18 2.13
N ASP A 562 -11.42 26.39 1.09
CA ASP A 562 -10.47 25.97 0.06
C ASP A 562 -10.80 26.68 -1.26
N VAL A 563 -9.77 27.25 -1.90
CA VAL A 563 -9.81 27.80 -3.25
C VAL A 563 -8.97 26.93 -4.16
N VAL A 564 -9.58 26.35 -5.21
CA VAL A 564 -8.96 25.32 -6.06
C VAL A 564 -8.82 25.82 -7.50
N SER A 565 -7.62 25.72 -8.08
CA SER A 565 -7.28 26.32 -9.37
C SER A 565 -7.90 25.64 -10.59
N ASN A 566 -8.27 24.36 -10.50
CA ASN A 566 -8.85 23.57 -11.61
C ASN A 566 -10.38 23.70 -11.71
N MET A 567 -11.00 24.54 -10.90
CA MET A 567 -12.42 24.82 -10.95
C MET A 567 -12.71 26.17 -11.63
N PRO A 568 -13.91 26.37 -12.23
CA PRO A 568 -14.33 27.64 -12.77
C PRO A 568 -14.24 28.76 -11.73
N ARG A 569 -13.92 29.99 -12.17
CA ARG A 569 -13.68 31.13 -11.26
C ARG A 569 -14.81 31.37 -10.27
N ASP A 570 -16.04 31.21 -10.69
CA ASP A 570 -17.23 31.48 -9.87
C ASP A 570 -17.55 30.34 -8.88
N ASN A 571 -17.01 29.15 -9.10
CA ASN A 571 -17.30 27.94 -8.31
C ASN A 571 -16.05 27.26 -7.73
N ARG A 572 -14.94 28.00 -7.53
CA ARG A 572 -13.67 27.43 -7.04
C ARG A 572 -13.43 27.55 -5.55
N SER A 573 -14.35 28.18 -4.83
CA SER A 573 -14.22 28.42 -3.37
C SER A 573 -15.25 27.59 -2.61
N PHE A 574 -14.78 26.79 -1.65
CA PHE A 574 -15.59 25.86 -0.89
C PHE A 574 -15.37 26.06 0.59
N THR A 575 -16.43 26.19 1.37
CA THR A 575 -16.35 26.39 2.81
C THR A 575 -16.92 25.17 3.55
N TYR A 576 -16.18 24.68 4.52
CA TYR A 576 -16.49 23.47 5.28
C TYR A 576 -16.57 23.80 6.78
N PRO A 577 -17.78 23.84 7.37
CA PRO A 577 -17.93 23.94 8.82
C PRO A 577 -17.90 22.54 9.48
N SER A 578 -17.39 22.49 10.72
CA SER A 578 -17.63 21.34 11.59
C SER A 578 -17.79 21.76 13.04
N VAL A 579 -18.61 21.03 13.77
CA VAL A 579 -18.77 21.18 15.23
C VAL A 579 -18.77 19.81 15.89
N SER A 580 -18.16 19.70 17.06
CA SER A 580 -18.21 18.47 17.85
C SER A 580 -18.29 18.76 19.33
N LEU A 581 -19.05 17.91 20.04
CA LEU A 581 -19.22 17.91 21.48
C LEU A 581 -18.74 16.56 22.04
N GLY A 582 -17.94 16.61 23.09
CA GLY A 582 -17.52 15.44 23.87
C GLY A 582 -17.90 15.61 25.33
N PHE A 583 -18.48 14.59 25.94
CA PHE A 583 -18.83 14.56 27.34
C PHE A 583 -18.29 13.30 28.00
N VAL A 584 -17.28 13.46 28.87
CA VAL A 584 -16.68 12.39 29.69
C VAL A 584 -17.48 12.27 30.96
N PHE A 585 -18.54 11.49 30.92
CA PHE A 585 -19.49 11.42 32.05
C PHE A 585 -18.92 10.68 33.26
N THR A 586 -17.85 9.92 33.11
CA THR A 586 -17.14 9.28 34.24
C THR A 586 -16.29 10.24 35.06
N GLU A 587 -16.14 11.50 34.65
CA GLU A 587 -15.59 12.55 35.52
C GLU A 587 -16.61 13.04 36.57
N LEU A 588 -17.88 12.63 36.49
CA LEU A 588 -18.86 12.75 37.56
C LEU A 588 -18.60 11.64 38.58
N GLU A 589 -18.18 12.00 39.79
CA GLU A 589 -17.74 11.08 40.85
C GLU A 589 -18.66 9.87 41.09
N PRO A 590 -20.00 9.97 41.05
CA PRO A 590 -20.87 8.81 41.28
C PRO A 590 -20.82 7.75 40.16
N LEU A 591 -20.34 8.10 38.96
CA LEU A 591 -20.37 7.23 37.79
C LEU A 591 -19.06 6.49 37.55
N LYS A 592 -17.96 6.95 38.15
CA LYS A 592 -16.65 6.29 38.03
C LYS A 592 -16.50 5.21 39.09
N ASN A 593 -16.29 3.98 38.67
CA ASN A 593 -16.09 2.83 39.56
C ASN A 593 -15.06 1.84 38.98
N ASN A 594 -14.78 0.75 39.69
CA ASN A 594 -13.80 -0.25 39.27
C ASN A 594 -14.19 -1.02 37.99
N ILE A 595 -15.47 -0.99 37.61
CA ILE A 595 -16.00 -1.64 36.38
C ILE A 595 -16.03 -0.61 35.25
N LEU A 596 -16.56 0.60 35.49
CA LEU A 596 -16.65 1.70 34.54
C LEU A 596 -15.59 2.74 34.85
N THR A 597 -14.38 2.50 34.33
CA THR A 597 -13.22 3.38 34.57
C THR A 597 -13.21 4.60 33.67
N PHE A 598 -13.80 4.50 32.46
CA PHE A 598 -13.90 5.59 31.49
C PHE A 598 -15.15 5.43 30.62
N GLY A 599 -15.92 6.50 30.53
CA GLY A 599 -17.11 6.59 29.68
C GLY A 599 -17.23 7.97 29.06
N LYS A 600 -17.48 8.02 27.75
CA LYS A 600 -17.57 9.25 26.96
C LYS A 600 -18.69 9.18 25.94
N LEU A 601 -19.51 10.22 25.87
CA LEU A 601 -20.47 10.48 24.80
C LEU A 601 -19.87 11.50 23.82
N ARG A 602 -20.19 11.34 22.54
CA ARG A 602 -19.70 12.23 21.47
C ARG A 602 -20.81 12.48 20.47
N ALA A 603 -20.92 13.73 20.01
CA ALA A 603 -21.74 14.12 18.88
C ALA A 603 -20.92 15.03 17.98
N SER A 604 -21.04 14.87 16.66
CA SER A 604 -20.35 15.73 15.70
C SER A 604 -21.14 15.90 14.43
N TYR A 605 -21.06 17.09 13.86
CA TYR A 605 -21.55 17.44 12.55
C TYR A 605 -20.42 18.07 11.73
N ALA A 606 -20.29 17.70 10.47
CA ALA A 606 -19.29 18.28 9.57
C ALA A 606 -19.75 18.17 8.11
N GLU A 607 -19.41 19.18 7.36
CA GLU A 607 -19.52 19.17 5.90
C GLU A 607 -18.11 19.16 5.31
N VAL A 608 -17.91 18.34 4.28
CA VAL A 608 -16.68 18.29 3.49
C VAL A 608 -17.06 18.03 2.05
N GLY A 609 -16.59 18.87 1.13
CA GLY A 609 -16.80 18.69 -0.30
C GLY A 609 -15.85 17.67 -0.91
N MET A 610 -16.18 17.19 -2.10
CA MET A 610 -15.29 16.43 -2.98
C MET A 610 -15.16 17.21 -4.29
N ALA A 611 -13.92 17.50 -4.72
CA ALA A 611 -13.67 17.94 -6.08
C ALA A 611 -13.50 16.70 -6.96
N GLY A 612 -14.34 16.57 -7.99
CA GLY A 612 -14.22 15.53 -9.01
C GLY A 612 -12.97 15.68 -9.86
#